data_cf04107ee812a77378ad601b961c1129
#
_entry.id   cf04107ee812a77378ad601b961c1129
#
_cell.length_a   1.000
_cell.length_b   1.000
_cell.length_c   1.000
_cell.angle_alpha   90.00
_cell.angle_beta   90.00
_cell.angle_gamma   90.00
#
_symmetry.space_group_name_H-M   'P 1'
#
loop_
_entity.id
_entity.type
_entity.pdbx_description
1 polymer ?
#
loop_
_entity_poly.entity_id
_entity_poly.type
_entity_poly.pdbx_seq_one_letter_code
_entity_poly.pdbx_strand_id
1 'polypeptide(L)'
;MTKTKAFNIDKSLVVSAYRRVKTSAGAAGIDKQSLADFDKRLVDNLYKIWNRLSSGSYFPPAVKAVAIPKKLGGERILGIPTVSDRIAQTVVKLAFEPQVEPHFLADSYGYRPNKSALDAIGVTRKRCWYYDWVLEFDIKGLFDNIPHELIMKAVDKHNPARWVKLYIQRWLTAPMVMSDGEVRARTMGTVSYTHLRAHE
;
A
#
# COMPACT_ATOMS: atom_id res chain seq x y z
N MET A 1 -29.85 1.03 22.23
CA MET A 1 -28.66 0.16 22.18
C MET A 1 -27.76 0.65 21.06
N THR A 2 -26.69 1.34 21.39
CA THR A 2 -25.64 1.74 20.44
C THR A 2 -24.97 0.47 19.96
N LYS A 3 -25.17 0.08 18.68
CA LYS A 3 -24.44 -1.02 18.07
C LYS A 3 -22.94 -0.68 18.14
N THR A 4 -22.23 -1.33 19.03
CA THR A 4 -20.79 -1.21 19.15
C THR A 4 -20.16 -1.62 17.82
N LYS A 5 -19.32 -0.78 17.25
CA LYS A 5 -18.57 -1.12 16.02
C LYS A 5 -17.75 -2.37 16.26
N ALA A 6 -17.62 -3.24 15.25
CA ALA A 6 -16.83 -4.47 15.35
C ALA A 6 -15.35 -4.20 15.65
N PHE A 7 -14.84 -3.05 15.16
CA PHE A 7 -13.45 -2.63 15.35
C PHE A 7 -13.37 -1.21 15.88
N ASN A 8 -12.50 -1.02 16.87
CA ASN A 8 -12.20 0.31 17.41
C ASN A 8 -11.12 0.97 16.54
N ILE A 9 -11.54 1.81 15.60
CA ILE A 9 -10.66 2.60 14.72
C ILE A 9 -10.94 4.07 14.98
N ASP A 10 -9.88 4.81 15.36
CA ASP A 10 -10.00 6.23 15.62
C ASP A 10 -10.29 7.01 14.33
N LYS A 11 -11.24 7.95 14.39
CA LYS A 11 -11.53 8.85 13.26
C LYS A 11 -10.35 9.74 12.90
N SER A 12 -9.54 10.13 13.88
CA SER A 12 -8.33 10.93 13.66
C SER A 12 -7.32 10.21 12.75
N LEU A 13 -7.26 8.87 12.86
CA LEU A 13 -6.40 8.04 12.00
C LEU A 13 -6.82 8.13 10.54
N VAL A 14 -8.14 8.16 10.26
CA VAL A 14 -8.66 8.32 8.88
C VAL A 14 -8.34 9.71 8.32
N VAL A 15 -8.44 10.75 9.15
CA VAL A 15 -8.06 12.12 8.76
C VAL A 15 -6.57 12.21 8.47
N SER A 16 -5.73 11.57 9.30
CA SER A 16 -4.28 11.53 9.09
C SER A 16 -3.90 10.78 7.81
N ALA A 17 -4.58 9.67 7.54
CA ALA A 17 -4.42 8.91 6.30
C ALA A 17 -4.80 9.74 5.06
N TYR A 18 -5.93 10.45 5.11
CA TYR A 18 -6.33 11.35 4.03
C TYR A 18 -5.28 12.43 3.75
N ARG A 19 -4.75 13.08 4.80
CA ARG A 19 -3.71 14.12 4.63
C ARG A 19 -2.48 13.57 3.90
N ARG A 20 -2.01 12.37 4.25
CA ARG A 20 -0.89 11.72 3.56
C ARG A 20 -1.22 11.41 2.09
N VAL A 21 -2.41 10.85 1.81
CA VAL A 21 -2.83 10.58 0.44
C VAL A 21 -2.95 11.86 -0.39
N LYS A 22 -3.44 12.95 0.23
CA LYS A 22 -3.56 14.25 -0.43
C LYS A 22 -2.20 14.83 -0.82
N THR A 23 -1.21 14.74 0.05
CA THR A 23 0.17 15.20 -0.22
C THR A 23 0.81 14.41 -1.37
N SER A 24 0.57 13.09 -1.43
CA SER A 24 1.12 12.24 -2.48
C SER A 24 0.44 12.40 -3.84
N ALA A 25 -0.68 13.11 -3.92
CA ALA A 25 -1.51 13.27 -5.12
C ALA A 25 -1.89 11.92 -5.76
N GLY A 26 -1.83 11.81 -7.07
CA GLY A 26 -2.03 10.57 -7.81
C GLY A 26 -3.34 10.52 -8.59
N ALA A 27 -3.35 9.67 -9.62
CA ALA A 27 -4.45 9.55 -10.56
C ALA A 27 -5.73 8.96 -9.92
N ALA A 28 -6.86 9.21 -10.55
CA ALA A 28 -8.14 8.58 -10.20
C ALA A 28 -8.11 7.07 -10.50
N GLY A 29 -8.76 6.28 -9.64
CA GLY A 29 -8.92 4.85 -9.82
C GLY A 29 -9.98 4.49 -10.87
N ILE A 30 -10.54 3.30 -10.75
CA ILE A 30 -11.57 2.79 -11.65
C ILE A 30 -12.88 3.59 -11.58
N ASP A 31 -13.16 4.21 -10.42
CA ASP A 31 -14.33 5.07 -10.18
C ASP A 31 -14.21 6.45 -10.83
N LYS A 32 -13.07 6.76 -11.44
CA LYS A 32 -12.74 8.05 -12.06
C LYS A 32 -12.82 9.25 -11.10
N GLN A 33 -12.99 9.04 -9.79
CA GLN A 33 -13.04 10.09 -8.78
C GLN A 33 -11.64 10.64 -8.53
N SER A 34 -11.43 11.92 -8.84
CA SER A 34 -10.21 12.64 -8.50
C SER A 34 -10.15 13.03 -7.02
N LEU A 35 -8.97 13.44 -6.53
CA LEU A 35 -8.83 14.01 -5.18
C LEU A 35 -9.68 15.27 -5.02
N ALA A 36 -9.76 16.13 -6.05
CA ALA A 36 -10.59 17.32 -6.02
C ALA A 36 -12.09 16.98 -5.91
N ASP A 37 -12.55 15.93 -6.59
CA ASP A 37 -13.94 15.48 -6.47
C ASP A 37 -14.22 14.84 -5.11
N PHE A 38 -13.25 14.13 -4.56
CA PHE A 38 -13.34 13.58 -3.21
C PHE A 38 -13.47 14.70 -2.16
N ASP A 39 -12.72 15.80 -2.33
CA ASP A 39 -12.71 16.95 -1.42
C ASP A 39 -14.05 17.71 -1.39
N LYS A 40 -14.83 17.72 -2.47
CA LYS A 40 -16.15 18.36 -2.52
C LYS A 40 -17.13 17.83 -1.44
N ARG A 41 -16.96 16.59 -1.02
CA ARG A 41 -17.76 15.94 0.04
C ARG A 41 -16.88 15.27 1.08
N LEU A 42 -15.83 15.95 1.50
CA LEU A 42 -14.75 15.41 2.32
C LEU A 42 -15.25 14.71 3.58
N VAL A 43 -16.07 15.39 4.39
CA VAL A 43 -16.55 14.87 5.67
C VAL A 43 -17.36 13.59 5.47
N ASP A 44 -18.31 13.60 4.53
CA ASP A 44 -19.13 12.43 4.21
C ASP A 44 -18.29 11.26 3.72
N ASN A 45 -17.32 11.53 2.85
CA ASN A 45 -16.46 10.51 2.28
C ASN A 45 -15.56 9.88 3.34
N LEU A 46 -14.94 10.67 4.21
CA LEU A 46 -14.14 10.17 5.33
C LEU A 46 -14.99 9.40 6.33
N TYR A 47 -16.20 9.89 6.63
CA TYR A 47 -17.13 9.18 7.50
C TYR A 47 -17.52 7.82 6.94
N LYS A 48 -17.82 7.73 5.63
CA LYS A 48 -18.11 6.45 4.96
C LYS A 48 -16.96 5.46 5.07
N ILE A 49 -15.71 5.91 4.85
CA ILE A 49 -14.51 5.06 4.98
C ILE A 49 -14.39 4.56 6.41
N TRP A 50 -14.39 5.48 7.39
CA TRP A 50 -14.32 5.14 8.81
C TRP A 50 -15.42 4.15 9.21
N ASN A 51 -16.67 4.43 8.82
CA ASN A 51 -17.81 3.61 9.19
C ASN A 51 -17.71 2.18 8.65
N ARG A 52 -17.30 2.01 7.38
CA ARG A 52 -17.10 0.70 6.76
C ARG A 52 -15.91 -0.04 7.36
N LEU A 53 -14.80 0.64 7.61
CA LEU A 53 -13.63 0.03 8.26
C LEU A 53 -13.98 -0.42 9.68
N SER A 54 -14.64 0.41 10.48
CA SER A 54 -14.99 0.10 11.87
C SER A 54 -16.06 -0.99 11.99
N SER A 55 -16.95 -1.13 11.00
CA SER A 55 -17.97 -2.18 10.99
C SER A 55 -17.51 -3.52 10.39
N GLY A 56 -16.31 -3.56 9.79
CA GLY A 56 -15.84 -4.75 9.08
C GLY A 56 -16.44 -4.91 7.68
N SER A 57 -17.23 -3.95 7.20
CA SER A 57 -17.91 -4.03 5.90
C SER A 57 -17.18 -3.32 4.76
N TYR A 58 -15.92 -2.93 4.95
CA TYR A 58 -15.13 -2.37 3.87
C TYR A 58 -14.65 -3.49 2.94
N PHE A 59 -15.04 -3.42 1.68
CA PHE A 59 -14.53 -4.27 0.59
C PHE A 59 -13.82 -3.37 -0.41
N PRO A 60 -12.54 -3.65 -0.74
CA PRO A 60 -11.81 -2.87 -1.72
C PRO A 60 -12.45 -3.00 -3.10
N PRO A 61 -12.61 -1.89 -3.84
CA PRO A 61 -13.02 -1.95 -5.23
C PRO A 61 -11.92 -2.58 -6.08
N ALA A 62 -12.26 -2.95 -7.30
CA ALA A 62 -11.28 -3.42 -8.27
C ALA A 62 -10.22 -2.34 -8.55
N VAL A 63 -9.00 -2.78 -8.80
CA VAL A 63 -7.87 -1.90 -9.10
C VAL A 63 -7.79 -1.66 -10.61
N LYS A 64 -7.63 -0.41 -11.04
CA LYS A 64 -7.43 -0.06 -12.44
C LYS A 64 -6.01 -0.40 -12.87
N ALA A 65 -5.85 -1.28 -13.86
CA ALA A 65 -4.56 -1.57 -14.47
C ALA A 65 -4.17 -0.49 -15.50
N VAL A 66 -2.91 -0.06 -15.46
CA VAL A 66 -2.31 0.83 -16.46
C VAL A 66 -0.97 0.26 -16.88
N ALA A 67 -0.81 0.02 -18.17
CA ALA A 67 0.47 -0.41 -18.74
C ALA A 67 1.43 0.80 -18.84
N ILE A 68 2.65 0.62 -18.34
CA ILE A 68 3.71 1.63 -18.43
C ILE A 68 4.90 1.01 -19.17
N PRO A 69 5.40 1.64 -20.26
CA PRO A 69 6.55 1.14 -20.98
C PRO A 69 7.81 1.13 -20.11
N LYS A 70 8.61 0.07 -20.23
CA LYS A 70 9.92 -0.02 -19.58
C LYS A 70 10.98 0.60 -20.48
N LYS A 71 12.03 1.20 -19.90
CA LYS A 71 13.15 1.81 -20.65
C LYS A 71 13.89 0.83 -21.57
N LEU A 72 13.96 -0.43 -21.20
CA LEU A 72 14.66 -1.50 -21.95
C LEU A 72 13.70 -2.37 -22.79
N GLY A 73 12.50 -1.89 -23.09
CA GLY A 73 11.48 -2.64 -23.82
C GLY A 73 10.54 -3.44 -22.93
N GLY A 74 9.35 -3.76 -23.45
CA GLY A 74 8.26 -4.39 -22.71
C GLY A 74 7.46 -3.41 -21.86
N GLU A 75 6.45 -3.93 -21.18
CA GLU A 75 5.54 -3.16 -20.33
C GLU A 75 5.57 -3.68 -18.89
N ARG A 76 5.21 -2.81 -17.97
CA ARG A 76 4.84 -3.18 -16.60
C ARG A 76 3.42 -2.72 -16.33
N ILE A 77 2.64 -3.55 -15.66
CA ILE A 77 1.29 -3.19 -15.27
C ILE A 77 1.34 -2.53 -13.90
N LEU A 78 0.80 -1.33 -13.82
CA LEU A 78 0.65 -0.57 -12.60
C LEU A 78 -0.80 -0.60 -12.15
N GLY A 79 -1.05 -0.96 -10.90
CA GLY A 79 -2.39 -0.93 -10.33
C GLY A 79 -2.69 0.42 -9.67
N ILE A 80 -3.78 1.05 -10.06
CA ILE A 80 -4.24 2.33 -9.50
C ILE A 80 -5.52 2.09 -8.66
N PRO A 81 -5.42 2.10 -7.31
CA PRO A 81 -6.59 2.03 -6.44
C PRO A 81 -7.38 3.34 -6.48
N THR A 82 -8.65 3.30 -6.08
CA THR A 82 -9.46 4.51 -5.89
C THR A 82 -8.90 5.40 -4.77
N VAL A 83 -9.28 6.67 -4.75
CA VAL A 83 -8.91 7.61 -3.67
C VAL A 83 -9.35 7.07 -2.31
N SER A 84 -10.59 6.60 -2.20
CA SER A 84 -11.12 6.00 -0.98
C SER A 84 -10.32 4.78 -0.52
N ASP A 85 -9.88 3.95 -1.46
CA ASP A 85 -9.12 2.74 -1.15
C ASP A 85 -7.69 3.07 -0.72
N ARG A 86 -7.03 4.04 -1.35
CA ARG A 86 -5.73 4.55 -0.91
C ARG A 86 -5.77 5.08 0.53
N ILE A 87 -6.84 5.80 0.89
CA ILE A 87 -7.04 6.28 2.26
C ILE A 87 -7.21 5.09 3.21
N ALA A 88 -8.05 4.12 2.87
CA ALA A 88 -8.29 2.93 3.69
C ALA A 88 -7.00 2.11 3.89
N GLN A 89 -6.20 1.90 2.84
CA GLN A 89 -4.89 1.24 2.92
C GLN A 89 -3.92 2.02 3.82
N THR A 90 -3.91 3.36 3.71
CA THR A 90 -3.07 4.22 4.54
C THR A 90 -3.48 4.16 6.02
N VAL A 91 -4.77 4.02 6.33
CA VAL A 91 -5.25 3.79 7.72
C VAL A 91 -4.63 2.51 8.28
N VAL A 92 -4.66 1.41 7.52
CA VAL A 92 -4.06 0.14 7.94
C VAL A 92 -2.54 0.27 8.08
N LYS A 93 -1.88 0.93 7.12
CA LYS A 93 -0.44 1.21 7.20
C LYS A 93 -0.09 1.96 8.49
N LEU A 94 -0.76 3.06 8.78
CA LEU A 94 -0.49 3.89 9.96
C LEU A 94 -0.68 3.15 11.28
N ALA A 95 -1.62 2.20 11.33
CA ALA A 95 -1.85 1.39 12.52
C ALA A 95 -0.84 0.25 12.69
N PHE A 96 -0.35 -0.31 11.58
CA PHE A 96 0.49 -1.51 11.60
C PHE A 96 1.99 -1.20 11.50
N GLU A 97 2.38 -0.18 10.75
CA GLU A 97 3.78 0.20 10.54
C GLU A 97 4.58 0.37 11.86
N PRO A 98 4.06 1.01 12.94
CA PRO A 98 4.80 1.16 14.19
C PRO A 98 5.14 -0.18 14.90
N GLN A 99 4.37 -1.22 14.62
CA GLN A 99 4.62 -2.56 15.18
C GLN A 99 5.69 -3.32 14.39
N VAL A 100 5.81 -3.05 13.10
CA VAL A 100 6.72 -3.74 12.18
C VAL A 100 8.07 -3.05 12.10
N GLU A 101 8.09 -1.72 12.12
CA GLU A 101 9.28 -0.88 11.90
C GLU A 101 10.48 -1.26 12.80
N PRO A 102 10.32 -1.55 14.11
CA PRO A 102 11.44 -1.92 14.97
C PRO A 102 12.12 -3.25 14.60
N HIS A 103 11.47 -4.08 13.79
CA HIS A 103 12.00 -5.39 13.40
C HIS A 103 12.84 -5.37 12.12
N PHE A 104 12.83 -4.26 11.39
CA PHE A 104 13.67 -4.13 10.20
C PHE A 104 15.14 -3.93 10.57
N LEU A 105 16.02 -4.53 9.78
CA LEU A 105 17.45 -4.33 9.92
C LEU A 105 17.83 -2.85 9.73
N ALA A 106 18.88 -2.41 10.43
CA ALA A 106 19.35 -1.04 10.35
C ALA A 106 19.69 -0.61 8.91
N ASP A 107 20.18 -1.56 8.09
CA ASP A 107 20.58 -1.35 6.70
C ASP A 107 19.45 -1.56 5.68
N SER A 108 18.22 -1.75 6.12
CA SER A 108 17.06 -1.71 5.24
C SER A 108 16.61 -0.28 5.04
N TYR A 109 16.62 0.23 3.82
CA TYR A 109 16.32 1.65 3.50
C TYR A 109 15.02 1.83 2.71
N GLY A 110 14.56 0.80 2.00
CA GLY A 110 13.41 0.90 1.11
C GLY A 110 12.10 1.18 1.85
N TYR A 111 11.42 2.29 1.49
CA TYR A 111 10.06 2.63 1.92
C TYR A 111 9.82 2.72 3.43
N ARG A 112 10.86 2.94 4.20
CA ARG A 112 10.80 3.08 5.65
C ARG A 112 10.73 4.55 6.08
N PRO A 113 10.02 4.87 7.18
CA PRO A 113 10.03 6.21 7.74
C PRO A 113 11.45 6.61 8.16
N ASN A 114 11.81 7.87 7.88
CA ASN A 114 13.12 8.45 8.24
C ASN A 114 14.34 7.74 7.60
N LYS A 115 14.14 7.03 6.50
CA LYS A 115 15.18 6.43 5.67
C LYS A 115 15.08 6.96 4.25
N SER A 116 16.21 7.19 3.60
CA SER A 116 16.27 7.70 2.23
C SER A 116 17.26 6.92 1.37
N ALA A 117 17.12 7.04 0.06
CA ALA A 117 18.09 6.50 -0.90
C ALA A 117 19.48 7.13 -0.71
N LEU A 118 19.55 8.41 -0.33
CA LEU A 118 20.81 9.10 -0.06
C LEU A 118 21.55 8.51 1.15
N ASP A 119 20.80 8.11 2.20
CA ASP A 119 21.38 7.43 3.36
C ASP A 119 21.98 6.07 2.95
N ALA A 120 21.26 5.30 2.12
CA ALA A 120 21.73 4.03 1.58
C ALA A 120 23.02 4.22 0.78
N ILE A 121 23.05 5.20 -0.13
CA ILE A 121 24.25 5.54 -0.94
C ILE A 121 25.40 5.94 -0.01
N GLY A 122 25.15 6.77 0.99
CA GLY A 122 26.17 7.20 1.94
C GLY A 122 26.83 6.04 2.70
N VAL A 123 26.02 5.07 3.16
CA VAL A 123 26.52 3.86 3.83
C VAL A 123 27.26 2.95 2.85
N THR A 124 26.70 2.71 1.68
CA THR A 124 27.34 1.90 0.63
C THR A 124 28.71 2.46 0.25
N ARG A 125 28.77 3.78 -0.01
CA ARG A 125 30.05 4.45 -0.31
C ARG A 125 31.09 4.23 0.77
N LYS A 126 30.74 4.40 2.05
CA LYS A 126 31.68 4.16 3.16
C LYS A 126 32.19 2.71 3.17
N ARG A 127 31.32 1.74 2.93
CA ARG A 127 31.69 0.32 2.92
C ARG A 127 32.60 -0.05 1.75
N CYS A 128 32.38 0.52 0.57
CA CYS A 128 33.23 0.33 -0.59
C CYS A 128 34.71 0.81 -0.39
N TRP A 129 35.01 1.60 0.64
CA TRP A 129 36.36 1.95 1.03
C TRP A 129 37.08 0.87 1.86
N TYR A 130 36.32 -0.12 2.38
CA TYR A 130 36.81 -1.17 3.25
C TYR A 130 36.77 -2.57 2.61
N TYR A 131 35.90 -2.77 1.61
CA TYR A 131 35.69 -4.06 0.98
C TYR A 131 36.00 -3.98 -0.51
N ASP A 132 36.77 -4.96 -1.00
CA ASP A 132 37.16 -5.03 -2.42
C ASP A 132 36.09 -5.65 -3.32
N TRP A 133 35.06 -6.27 -2.73
CA TRP A 133 34.01 -7.00 -3.45
C TRP A 133 32.63 -6.47 -3.11
N VAL A 134 31.80 -6.33 -4.14
CA VAL A 134 30.38 -6.02 -4.01
C VAL A 134 29.57 -7.12 -4.67
N LEU A 135 28.60 -7.67 -3.94
CA LEU A 135 27.63 -8.63 -4.46
C LEU A 135 26.28 -7.95 -4.56
N GLU A 136 25.68 -8.01 -5.76
CA GLU A 136 24.36 -7.47 -6.02
C GLU A 136 23.37 -8.61 -6.28
N PHE A 137 22.23 -8.59 -5.57
CA PHE A 137 21.17 -9.55 -5.74
C PHE A 137 19.84 -8.82 -5.91
N ASP A 138 19.02 -9.26 -6.87
CA ASP A 138 17.65 -8.79 -7.07
C ASP A 138 16.69 -9.98 -7.19
N ILE A 139 15.50 -9.84 -6.59
CA ILE A 139 14.46 -10.86 -6.69
C ILE A 139 13.55 -10.51 -7.85
N LYS A 140 13.71 -11.23 -8.95
CA LYS A 140 12.94 -11.01 -10.17
C LYS A 140 11.43 -11.14 -9.91
N GLY A 141 10.70 -10.03 -10.13
CA GLY A 141 9.25 -10.03 -10.07
C GLY A 141 8.67 -10.37 -8.68
N LEU A 142 9.36 -10.03 -7.58
CA LEU A 142 8.90 -10.33 -6.21
C LEU A 142 7.45 -9.93 -6.00
N PHE A 143 7.10 -8.69 -6.33
CA PHE A 143 5.77 -8.14 -6.08
C PHE A 143 4.67 -8.77 -6.93
N ASP A 144 5.00 -9.33 -8.08
CA ASP A 144 4.05 -10.00 -8.96
C ASP A 144 3.85 -11.47 -8.60
N ASN A 145 4.86 -12.11 -7.99
CA ASN A 145 4.91 -13.56 -7.80
C ASN A 145 4.88 -14.03 -6.35
N ILE A 146 4.95 -13.12 -5.36
CA ILE A 146 4.94 -13.54 -3.95
C ILE A 146 3.60 -14.21 -3.60
N PRO A 147 3.60 -15.45 -3.07
CA PRO A 147 2.38 -16.12 -2.62
C PRO A 147 1.69 -15.34 -1.49
N HIS A 148 0.37 -15.17 -1.57
CA HIS A 148 -0.40 -14.49 -0.53
C HIS A 148 -0.21 -15.12 0.86
N GLU A 149 -0.03 -16.44 0.94
CA GLU A 149 0.24 -17.15 2.19
C GLU A 149 1.53 -16.68 2.88
N LEU A 150 2.60 -16.41 2.11
CA LEU A 150 3.86 -15.90 2.66
C LEU A 150 3.69 -14.47 3.21
N ILE A 151 2.93 -13.63 2.50
CA ILE A 151 2.61 -12.29 2.99
C ILE A 151 1.82 -12.39 4.29
N MET A 152 0.80 -13.26 4.34
CA MET A 152 -0.02 -13.42 5.54
C MET A 152 0.76 -14.02 6.71
N LYS A 153 1.70 -14.95 6.47
CA LYS A 153 2.64 -15.43 7.50
C LYS A 153 3.51 -14.32 8.07
N ALA A 154 4.02 -13.43 7.21
CA ALA A 154 4.81 -12.28 7.65
C ALA A 154 3.96 -11.30 8.48
N VAL A 155 2.73 -11.05 8.06
CA VAL A 155 1.77 -10.21 8.81
C VAL A 155 1.47 -10.82 10.18
N ASP A 156 1.18 -12.10 10.24
CA ASP A 156 0.83 -12.82 11.48
C ASP A 156 1.98 -12.84 12.50
N LYS A 157 3.23 -12.84 12.04
CA LYS A 157 4.42 -12.77 12.90
C LYS A 157 4.43 -11.53 13.82
N HIS A 158 3.78 -10.45 13.40
CA HIS A 158 3.73 -9.20 14.14
C HIS A 158 2.42 -9.00 14.93
N ASN A 159 1.61 -10.06 15.12
CA ASN A 159 0.37 -10.03 15.90
C ASN A 159 -0.54 -8.83 15.60
N PRO A 160 -0.90 -8.57 14.36
CA PRO A 160 -1.70 -7.40 13.99
C PRO A 160 -3.10 -7.45 14.63
N ALA A 161 -3.71 -6.30 14.82
CA ALA A 161 -5.12 -6.22 15.18
C ALA A 161 -5.97 -6.97 14.12
N ARG A 162 -7.04 -7.66 14.54
CA ARG A 162 -7.89 -8.49 13.65
C ARG A 162 -8.35 -7.78 12.38
N TRP A 163 -8.67 -6.50 12.48
CA TRP A 163 -9.12 -5.70 11.34
C TRP A 163 -7.98 -5.40 10.35
N VAL A 164 -6.74 -5.23 10.82
CA VAL A 164 -5.56 -5.05 9.97
C VAL A 164 -5.37 -6.28 9.09
N LYS A 165 -5.35 -7.48 9.69
CA LYS A 165 -5.24 -8.74 8.98
C LYS A 165 -6.37 -8.93 7.97
N LEU A 166 -7.63 -8.68 8.39
CA LEU A 166 -8.81 -8.79 7.53
C LEU A 166 -8.68 -7.94 6.26
N TYR A 167 -8.26 -6.68 6.41
CA TYR A 167 -8.18 -5.78 5.26
C TYR A 167 -6.99 -6.06 4.36
N ILE A 168 -5.83 -6.43 4.91
CA ILE A 168 -4.69 -6.88 4.10
C ILE A 168 -5.11 -8.06 3.23
N GLN A 169 -5.77 -9.07 3.80
CA GLN A 169 -6.25 -10.23 3.05
C GLN A 169 -7.22 -9.84 1.93
N ARG A 170 -8.16 -8.92 2.19
CA ARG A 170 -9.09 -8.42 1.17
C ARG A 170 -8.38 -7.67 0.03
N TRP A 171 -7.35 -6.88 0.32
CA TRP A 171 -6.57 -6.20 -0.72
C TRP A 171 -5.73 -7.16 -1.54
N LEU A 172 -5.17 -8.20 -0.95
CA LEU A 172 -4.42 -9.21 -1.69
C LEU A 172 -5.29 -9.91 -2.75
N THR A 173 -6.57 -10.12 -2.45
CA THR A 173 -7.53 -10.79 -3.35
C THR A 173 -8.37 -9.83 -4.19
N ALA A 174 -8.19 -8.51 -4.04
CA ALA A 174 -8.93 -7.52 -4.83
C ALA A 174 -8.65 -7.70 -6.33
N PRO A 175 -9.68 -7.76 -7.20
CA PRO A 175 -9.49 -7.97 -8.63
C PRO A 175 -8.86 -6.75 -9.30
N MET A 176 -8.25 -6.98 -10.45
CA MET A 176 -7.67 -5.96 -11.31
C MET A 176 -8.48 -5.86 -12.60
N VAL A 177 -8.81 -4.65 -13.02
CA VAL A 177 -9.48 -4.38 -14.31
C VAL A 177 -8.45 -3.86 -15.30
N MET A 178 -8.28 -4.59 -16.38
CA MET A 178 -7.34 -4.28 -17.45
C MET A 178 -7.89 -3.18 -18.38
N SER A 179 -7.05 -2.65 -19.26
CA SER A 179 -7.43 -1.57 -20.20
C SER A 179 -8.52 -1.96 -21.19
N ASP A 180 -8.62 -3.25 -21.52
CA ASP A 180 -9.63 -3.86 -22.37
C ASP A 180 -10.95 -4.17 -21.65
N GLY A 181 -11.01 -3.94 -20.33
CA GLY A 181 -12.15 -4.24 -19.47
C GLY A 181 -12.14 -5.65 -18.87
N GLU A 182 -11.17 -6.49 -19.20
CA GLU A 182 -11.02 -7.80 -18.57
C GLU A 182 -10.81 -7.66 -17.06
N VAL A 183 -11.54 -8.47 -16.29
CA VAL A 183 -11.40 -8.53 -14.82
C VAL A 183 -10.54 -9.74 -14.47
N ARG A 184 -9.35 -9.50 -13.94
CA ARG A 184 -8.43 -10.55 -13.49
C ARG A 184 -8.49 -10.75 -12.00
N ALA A 185 -8.81 -11.97 -11.58
CA ALA A 185 -8.65 -12.39 -10.19
C ALA A 185 -7.15 -12.51 -9.87
N ARG A 186 -6.81 -12.33 -8.58
CA ARG A 186 -5.44 -12.38 -8.11
C ARG A 186 -5.27 -13.47 -7.06
N THR A 187 -4.35 -14.38 -7.32
CA THR A 187 -4.00 -15.49 -6.43
C THR A 187 -2.60 -15.35 -5.83
N MET A 188 -1.79 -14.44 -6.36
CA MET A 188 -0.45 -14.12 -5.90
C MET A 188 -0.11 -12.64 -6.16
N GLY A 189 0.99 -12.19 -5.61
CA GLY A 189 1.51 -10.84 -5.79
C GLY A 189 0.75 -9.76 -5.04
N THR A 190 1.22 -8.54 -5.15
CA THR A 190 0.60 -7.34 -4.57
C THR A 190 0.24 -6.33 -5.66
N VAL A 191 -0.77 -5.49 -5.43
CA VAL A 191 -1.14 -4.42 -6.38
C VAL A 191 -0.15 -3.26 -6.36
N SER A 192 0.68 -3.21 -5.34
CA SER A 192 1.24 -1.97 -4.84
C SER A 192 2.57 -1.60 -5.47
N TYR A 193 2.56 -1.05 -6.67
CA TYR A 193 3.67 -0.22 -7.14
C TYR A 193 3.43 1.29 -6.91
N THR A 194 2.18 1.72 -6.73
CA THR A 194 1.84 3.16 -6.68
C THR A 194 2.09 3.83 -5.35
N HIS A 195 1.99 3.12 -4.23
CA HIS A 195 2.24 3.72 -2.92
C HIS A 195 3.73 3.80 -2.58
N LEU A 196 4.55 3.03 -3.27
CA LEU A 196 5.97 2.91 -2.98
C LEU A 196 6.85 3.92 -3.74
N ARG A 197 6.29 4.64 -4.73
CA ARG A 197 7.04 5.61 -5.56
C ARG A 197 6.66 7.07 -5.37
N ALA A 198 5.84 7.40 -4.40
CA ALA A 198 5.43 8.79 -4.19
C ALA A 198 6.51 9.68 -3.52
N HIS A 199 7.75 9.20 -3.44
CA HIS A 199 8.85 9.92 -2.79
C HIS A 199 10.19 9.81 -3.56
N GLU A 200 10.16 9.61 -4.89
CA GLU A 200 11.32 9.89 -5.76
C GLU A 200 11.10 11.18 -6.52
#